data_2007c9f2053b8db1fef53a273cf29945
#
_entry.id   2007c9f2053b8db1fef53a273cf29945
#
_cell.length_a   1.000
_cell.length_b   1.000
_cell.length_c   1.000
_cell.angle_alpha   90.00
_cell.angle_beta   90.00
_cell.angle_gamma   90.00
#
_symmetry.space_group_name_H-M   'P 1'
#
loop_
_entity.id
_entity.type
_entity.pdbx_description
1 polymer ?
#
loop_
_entity_poly.entity_id
_entity_poly.type
_entity_poly.pdbx_seq_one_letter_code
_entity_poly.pdbx_strand_id
1 'polypeptide(L)'
;MTEIDRIHDKFFKNTFSNPDNVRTFLNAALPESIRKAMDFSNLEIDFTDYVSQRFKEHFSDVVARTTMKSEEEGEEINIDIYILFEHKSYRDAAIFIQLLLAMYLMWEKDIAENKPLRVIIPLVFYHGREKWNIPGSFAEQFNVSDEIKEFLLDYRYVLFDTRPWDFKKEKNKDVGKNVFLLSALALMKSIANDDLDSIVEVFKFWHEKGFTNKEKILFFLTYISETKDIESKEVQYLLEKVRIEGGDLMPTLAQRLRDEGRQEGRTEGIKEGIKEGIKEGITEGIKGEKLETARRMLHDDFPIESIIKYTGLTEKEIKA
;
A
#
# COMPACT_ATOMS: atom_id res chain seq x y z
N MET A 1 -2.95 -4.88 -10.00
CA MET A 1 -3.58 -4.83 -8.66
C MET A 1 -5.03 -5.22 -8.83
N THR A 2 -5.50 -6.24 -8.13
CA THR A 2 -6.91 -6.62 -8.14
C THR A 2 -7.72 -5.61 -7.32
N GLU A 3 -9.05 -5.61 -7.47
CA GLU A 3 -9.94 -4.77 -6.65
C GLU A 3 -9.79 -5.09 -5.16
N ILE A 4 -9.68 -6.36 -4.82
CA ILE A 4 -9.43 -6.83 -3.44
C ILE A 4 -8.10 -6.29 -2.89
N ASP A 5 -7.05 -6.23 -3.71
CA ASP A 5 -5.77 -5.66 -3.30
C ASP A 5 -5.90 -4.20 -2.89
N ARG A 6 -6.69 -3.41 -3.63
CA ARG A 6 -6.96 -1.99 -3.33
C ARG A 6 -7.72 -1.82 -2.01
N ILE A 7 -8.64 -2.73 -1.71
CA ILE A 7 -9.41 -2.70 -0.46
C ILE A 7 -8.48 -2.95 0.73
N HIS A 8 -7.59 -3.94 0.62
CA HIS A 8 -6.59 -4.21 1.66
C HIS A 8 -5.65 -3.02 1.86
N ASP A 9 -5.19 -2.41 0.77
CA ASP A 9 -4.35 -1.21 0.76
C ASP A 9 -5.02 -0.03 1.49
N LYS A 10 -6.24 0.30 1.09
CA LYS A 10 -7.05 1.36 1.71
C LYS A 10 -7.28 1.12 3.19
N PHE A 11 -7.59 -0.12 3.57
CA PHE A 11 -7.81 -0.50 4.96
C PHE A 11 -6.53 -0.35 5.80
N PHE A 12 -5.40 -0.79 5.27
CA PHE A 12 -4.10 -0.66 5.90
C PHE A 12 -3.72 0.81 6.10
N LYS A 13 -3.76 1.62 5.03
CA LYS A 13 -3.46 3.06 5.11
C LYS A 13 -4.33 3.78 6.13
N ASN A 14 -5.62 3.53 6.13
CA ASN A 14 -6.53 4.13 7.11
C ASN A 14 -6.22 3.66 8.54
N THR A 15 -5.88 2.40 8.75
CA THR A 15 -5.51 1.86 10.06
C THR A 15 -4.25 2.55 10.59
N PHE A 16 -3.24 2.72 9.74
CA PHE A 16 -1.96 3.30 10.10
C PHE A 16 -1.86 4.82 9.83
N SER A 17 -2.98 5.48 9.51
CA SER A 17 -3.04 6.95 9.45
C SER A 17 -3.00 7.62 10.82
N ASN A 18 -3.29 6.88 11.88
CA ASN A 18 -3.28 7.38 13.25
C ASN A 18 -1.91 7.10 13.91
N PRO A 19 -1.18 8.12 14.40
CA PRO A 19 0.10 7.95 15.07
C PRO A 19 0.07 7.00 16.26
N ASP A 20 -1.02 6.96 17.02
CA ASP A 20 -1.16 6.05 18.18
C ASP A 20 -1.25 4.59 17.74
N ASN A 21 -1.88 4.32 16.59
CA ASN A 21 -1.91 2.97 16.02
C ASN A 21 -0.50 2.55 15.59
N VAL A 22 0.22 3.44 14.89
CA VAL A 22 1.60 3.18 14.45
C VAL A 22 2.52 2.98 15.65
N ARG A 23 2.44 3.85 16.67
CA ARG A 23 3.22 3.72 17.90
C ARG A 23 2.96 2.38 18.59
N THR A 24 1.70 2.01 18.76
CA THR A 24 1.32 0.74 19.38
C THR A 24 1.81 -0.46 18.57
N PHE A 25 1.69 -0.38 17.25
CA PHE A 25 2.15 -1.42 16.33
C PHE A 25 3.67 -1.59 16.36
N LEU A 26 4.44 -0.50 16.25
CA LEU A 26 5.90 -0.54 16.29
C LEU A 26 6.42 -1.09 17.61
N ASN A 27 5.76 -0.77 18.73
CA ASN A 27 6.06 -1.36 20.03
C ASN A 27 5.84 -2.88 20.08
N ALA A 28 4.92 -3.41 19.28
CA ALA A 28 4.67 -4.85 19.21
C ALA A 28 5.53 -5.56 18.15
N ALA A 29 5.87 -4.88 17.06
CA ALA A 29 6.51 -5.46 15.87
C ALA A 29 8.04 -5.40 15.91
N LEU A 30 8.60 -4.33 16.49
CA LEU A 30 10.06 -4.14 16.48
C LEU A 30 10.75 -5.02 17.54
N PRO A 31 11.96 -5.53 17.22
CA PRO A 31 12.83 -6.16 18.20
C PRO A 31 13.08 -5.25 19.41
N GLU A 32 13.18 -5.84 20.58
CA GLU A 32 13.30 -5.10 21.85
C GLU A 32 14.51 -4.16 21.88
N SER A 33 15.63 -4.57 21.30
CA SER A 33 16.85 -3.75 21.20
C SER A 33 16.62 -2.46 20.41
N ILE A 34 15.94 -2.58 19.25
CA ILE A 34 15.60 -1.42 18.41
C ILE A 34 14.58 -0.53 19.12
N ARG A 35 13.52 -1.13 19.65
CA ARG A 35 12.45 -0.40 20.35
C ARG A 35 12.94 0.44 21.53
N LYS A 36 13.90 -0.08 22.32
CA LYS A 36 14.46 0.64 23.47
C LYS A 36 15.33 1.82 23.09
N ALA A 37 15.93 1.79 21.91
CA ALA A 37 16.75 2.87 21.39
C ALA A 37 15.92 4.04 20.82
N MET A 38 14.63 3.82 20.50
CA MET A 38 13.76 4.80 19.85
C MET A 38 12.94 5.61 20.81
N ASP A 39 12.69 6.87 20.45
CA ASP A 39 11.72 7.73 21.12
C ASP A 39 10.46 7.91 20.28
N PHE A 40 9.41 7.15 20.61
CA PHE A 40 8.13 7.25 19.93
C PHE A 40 7.25 8.41 20.39
N SER A 41 7.70 9.28 21.30
CA SER A 41 6.93 10.45 21.72
C SER A 41 6.72 11.45 20.58
N ASN A 42 7.73 11.60 19.73
CA ASN A 42 7.77 12.50 18.56
C ASN A 42 7.46 11.79 17.24
N LEU A 43 6.69 10.70 17.29
CA LEU A 43 6.36 9.92 16.08
C LEU A 43 5.49 10.73 15.13
N GLU A 44 5.97 10.93 13.91
CA GLU A 44 5.25 11.52 12.78
C GLU A 44 5.00 10.47 11.69
N ILE A 45 3.94 10.65 10.92
CA ILE A 45 3.61 9.75 9.81
C ILE A 45 3.68 10.55 8.50
N ASP A 46 4.44 10.03 7.55
CA ASP A 46 4.52 10.57 6.20
C ASP A 46 3.86 9.60 5.22
N PHE A 47 2.85 10.09 4.51
CA PHE A 47 2.13 9.35 3.46
C PHE A 47 2.67 9.67 2.06
N THR A 48 3.87 10.22 1.96
CA THR A 48 4.48 10.49 0.66
C THR A 48 4.75 9.18 -0.06
N ASP A 49 4.18 9.02 -1.24
CA ASP A 49 4.46 7.87 -2.12
C ASP A 49 5.93 7.93 -2.59
N TYR A 50 6.80 7.18 -1.94
CA TYR A 50 8.22 7.01 -2.35
C TYR A 50 8.40 5.95 -3.43
N VAL A 51 7.32 5.41 -3.96
CA VAL A 51 7.37 4.35 -4.98
C VAL A 51 7.30 4.96 -6.36
N SER A 52 8.22 4.55 -7.24
CA SER A 52 8.19 4.97 -8.66
C SER A 52 6.87 4.57 -9.31
N GLN A 53 6.43 5.30 -10.34
CA GLN A 53 5.20 5.00 -11.10
C GLN A 53 5.11 3.54 -11.57
N ARG A 54 6.26 2.88 -11.74
CA ARG A 54 6.36 1.48 -12.18
C ARG A 54 5.90 0.48 -11.09
N PHE A 55 5.93 0.88 -9.82
CA PHE A 55 5.56 0.06 -8.66
C PHE A 55 4.35 0.60 -7.88
N LYS A 56 3.82 1.78 -8.24
CA LYS A 56 2.65 2.41 -7.57
C LYS A 56 1.40 1.53 -7.51
N GLU A 57 1.30 0.53 -8.37
CA GLU A 57 0.15 -0.37 -8.42
C GLU A 57 0.20 -1.50 -7.38
N HIS A 58 1.29 -1.60 -6.59
CA HIS A 58 1.54 -2.80 -5.80
C HIS A 58 1.75 -2.59 -4.31
N PHE A 59 1.90 -1.35 -3.79
CA PHE A 59 2.31 -1.15 -2.39
C PHE A 59 1.63 0.02 -1.71
N SER A 60 1.26 -0.23 -0.45
CA SER A 60 0.84 0.77 0.53
C SER A 60 2.02 1.12 1.41
N ASP A 61 2.58 2.29 1.18
CA ASP A 61 3.72 2.71 1.97
C ASP A 61 3.28 3.64 3.10
N VAL A 62 3.66 3.28 4.31
CA VAL A 62 3.57 4.15 5.47
C VAL A 62 4.98 4.38 5.99
N VAL A 63 5.39 5.63 6.05
CA VAL A 63 6.67 6.02 6.64
C VAL A 63 6.41 6.62 8.01
N ALA A 64 6.90 5.95 9.05
CA ALA A 64 6.90 6.47 10.40
C ALA A 64 8.26 7.10 10.70
N ARG A 65 8.27 8.36 11.10
CA ARG A 65 9.47 9.11 11.49
C ARG A 65 9.53 9.22 12.99
N THR A 66 10.70 8.95 13.54
CA THR A 66 10.98 9.11 14.96
C THR A 66 12.44 9.45 15.18
N THR A 67 12.82 9.73 16.41
CA THR A 67 14.20 9.97 16.82
C THR A 67 14.73 8.79 17.64
N MET A 68 16.03 8.63 17.68
CA MET A 68 16.70 7.76 18.63
C MET A 68 17.73 8.57 19.42
N LYS A 69 18.02 8.09 20.63
CA LYS A 69 19.10 8.63 21.43
C LYS A 69 20.45 8.27 20.79
N SER A 70 21.27 9.27 20.54
CA SER A 70 22.67 9.03 20.16
C SER A 70 23.45 8.43 21.34
N GLU A 71 24.50 7.68 21.03
CA GLU A 71 25.49 7.26 22.04
C GLU A 71 26.32 8.45 22.52
N GLU A 72 26.39 9.54 21.74
CA GLU A 72 27.00 10.81 22.14
C GLU A 72 25.98 11.67 22.89
N GLU A 73 26.36 12.17 24.06
CA GLU A 73 25.45 12.95 24.94
C GLU A 73 24.90 14.17 24.22
N GLY A 74 23.59 14.19 24.02
CA GLY A 74 22.81 15.37 23.59
C GLY A 74 22.49 15.43 22.09
N GLU A 75 22.88 14.48 21.28
CA GLU A 75 22.46 14.41 19.87
C GLU A 75 21.29 13.46 19.67
N GLU A 76 20.27 13.95 18.94
CA GLU A 76 19.17 13.11 18.45
C GLU A 76 19.43 12.74 16.99
N ILE A 77 19.29 11.46 16.67
CA ILE A 77 19.37 10.97 15.30
C ILE A 77 17.96 10.79 14.77
N ASN A 78 17.65 11.44 13.65
CA ASN A 78 16.40 11.21 12.95
C ASN A 78 16.41 9.83 12.29
N ILE A 79 15.38 9.06 12.55
CA ILE A 79 15.19 7.74 11.97
C ILE A 79 13.84 7.67 11.28
N ASP A 80 13.84 7.26 10.01
CA ASP A 80 12.63 6.92 9.30
C ASP A 80 12.43 5.41 9.34
N ILE A 81 11.26 4.97 9.76
CA ILE A 81 10.85 3.57 9.70
C ILE A 81 9.94 3.44 8.50
N TYR A 82 10.43 2.76 7.47
CA TYR A 82 9.64 2.46 6.29
C TYR A 82 8.87 1.16 6.50
N ILE A 83 7.54 1.24 6.45
CA ILE A 83 6.67 0.09 6.60
C ILE A 83 6.14 -0.27 5.21
N LEU A 84 6.54 -1.43 4.70
CA LEU A 84 6.03 -1.97 3.46
C LEU A 84 4.92 -2.97 3.75
N PHE A 85 3.73 -2.71 3.20
CA PHE A 85 2.62 -3.64 3.28
C PHE A 85 2.72 -4.67 2.14
N GLU A 86 3.06 -5.90 2.49
CA GLU A 86 3.07 -7.04 1.58
C GLU A 86 1.94 -8.00 1.92
N HIS A 87 0.93 -8.07 1.06
CA HIS A 87 -0.25 -8.92 1.27
C HIS A 87 -0.38 -10.07 0.28
N LYS A 88 0.58 -10.22 -0.63
CA LYS A 88 0.58 -11.28 -1.63
C LYS A 88 0.63 -12.66 -0.99
N SER A 89 -0.14 -13.57 -1.57
CA SER A 89 -0.19 -14.97 -1.15
C SER A 89 1.00 -15.80 -1.64
N TYR A 90 1.87 -15.25 -2.46
CA TYR A 90 3.06 -15.91 -2.99
C TYR A 90 4.34 -15.14 -2.65
N ARG A 91 5.44 -15.88 -2.64
CA ARG A 91 6.78 -15.33 -2.37
C ARG A 91 7.21 -14.43 -3.52
N ASP A 92 7.66 -13.27 -3.17
CA ASP A 92 8.28 -12.37 -4.12
C ASP A 92 9.70 -12.05 -3.65
N ALA A 93 10.70 -12.69 -4.23
CA ALA A 93 12.11 -12.37 -3.96
C ALA A 93 12.44 -10.91 -4.34
N ALA A 94 11.60 -10.26 -5.13
CA ALA A 94 11.71 -8.85 -5.46
C ALA A 94 11.49 -7.93 -4.26
N ILE A 95 11.02 -8.44 -3.10
CA ILE A 95 10.83 -7.63 -1.88
C ILE A 95 12.08 -6.83 -1.52
N PHE A 96 13.26 -7.41 -1.66
CA PHE A 96 14.51 -6.70 -1.40
C PHE A 96 14.73 -5.55 -2.39
N ILE A 97 14.50 -5.78 -3.67
CA ILE A 97 14.64 -4.73 -4.68
C ILE A 97 13.61 -3.60 -4.46
N GLN A 98 12.40 -3.95 -4.02
CA GLN A 98 11.35 -2.98 -3.72
C GLN A 98 11.73 -2.11 -2.52
N LEU A 99 12.18 -2.73 -1.43
CA LEU A 99 12.66 -2.02 -0.25
C LEU A 99 13.87 -1.13 -0.59
N LEU A 100 14.82 -1.65 -1.37
CA LEU A 100 16.00 -0.89 -1.79
C LEU A 100 15.61 0.33 -2.63
N LEU A 101 14.67 0.15 -3.56
CA LEU A 101 14.19 1.26 -4.39
C LEU A 101 13.50 2.34 -3.53
N ALA A 102 12.68 1.94 -2.58
CA ALA A 102 12.03 2.88 -1.68
C ALA A 102 13.06 3.66 -0.83
N MET A 103 14.03 2.97 -0.25
CA MET A 103 15.13 3.60 0.49
C MET A 103 15.95 4.55 -0.40
N TYR A 104 16.24 4.14 -1.64
CA TYR A 104 16.95 4.97 -2.61
C TYR A 104 16.19 6.27 -2.90
N LEU A 105 14.89 6.20 -3.17
CA LEU A 105 14.07 7.38 -3.45
C LEU A 105 14.00 8.34 -2.25
N MET A 106 13.99 7.81 -1.02
CA MET A 106 14.05 8.62 0.19
C MET A 106 15.41 9.35 0.30
N TRP A 107 16.52 8.65 0.06
CA TRP A 107 17.87 9.24 0.06
C TRP A 107 18.09 10.18 -1.12
N GLU A 108 17.56 9.90 -2.30
CA GLU A 108 17.61 10.82 -3.45
C GLU A 108 16.95 12.16 -3.11
N LYS A 109 15.81 12.12 -2.41
CA LYS A 109 15.14 13.33 -1.91
C LYS A 109 16.02 14.08 -0.89
N ASP A 110 16.66 13.39 0.05
CA ASP A 110 17.57 14.01 1.00
C ASP A 110 18.73 14.71 0.29
N ILE A 111 19.34 14.05 -0.69
CA ILE A 111 20.41 14.62 -1.51
C ILE A 111 19.92 15.86 -2.27
N ALA A 112 18.75 15.79 -2.90
CA ALA A 112 18.17 16.91 -3.64
C ALA A 112 17.86 18.12 -2.75
N GLU A 113 17.53 17.87 -1.49
CA GLU A 113 17.26 18.89 -0.48
C GLU A 113 18.51 19.32 0.31
N ASN A 114 19.71 18.82 -0.05
CA ASN A 114 20.98 19.04 0.66
C ASN A 114 20.91 18.67 2.16
N LYS A 115 20.18 17.61 2.48
CA LYS A 115 20.07 17.04 3.83
C LYS A 115 21.03 15.85 4.01
N PRO A 116 21.47 15.56 5.24
CA PRO A 116 22.16 14.30 5.52
C PRO A 116 21.24 13.12 5.23
N LEU A 117 21.84 12.00 4.80
CA LEU A 117 21.07 10.78 4.57
C LEU A 117 20.46 10.28 5.89
N ARG A 118 19.16 10.04 5.88
CA ARG A 118 18.44 9.49 7.02
C ARG A 118 18.71 8.00 7.22
N VAL A 119 18.60 7.53 8.44
CA VAL A 119 18.61 6.10 8.74
C VAL A 119 17.23 5.52 8.44
N ILE A 120 17.18 4.44 7.67
CA ILE A 120 15.92 3.78 7.31
C ILE A 120 15.94 2.35 7.84
N ILE A 121 14.89 1.96 8.55
CA ILE A 121 14.68 0.60 9.00
C ILE A 121 13.49 0.03 8.22
N PRO A 122 13.72 -0.80 7.22
CA PRO A 122 12.64 -1.40 6.45
C PRO A 122 11.89 -2.43 7.31
N LEU A 123 10.56 -2.39 7.26
CA LEU A 123 9.68 -3.32 7.94
C LEU A 123 8.66 -3.86 6.93
N VAL A 124 8.55 -5.17 6.86
CA VAL A 124 7.57 -5.87 6.03
C VAL A 124 6.43 -6.36 6.93
N PHE A 125 5.20 -5.95 6.61
CA PHE A 125 3.99 -6.47 7.20
C PHE A 125 3.44 -7.58 6.31
N TYR A 126 3.46 -8.82 6.79
CA TYR A 126 3.00 -9.98 6.03
C TYR A 126 1.76 -10.60 6.66
N HIS A 127 0.69 -10.74 5.88
CA HIS A 127 -0.54 -11.42 6.31
C HIS A 127 -1.00 -12.52 5.34
N GLY A 128 -0.11 -12.98 4.45
CA GLY A 128 -0.41 -14.05 3.52
C GLY A 128 -0.56 -15.42 4.19
N ARG A 129 -1.12 -16.39 3.45
CA ARG A 129 -1.37 -17.77 3.92
C ARG A 129 -0.12 -18.61 3.99
N GLU A 130 0.79 -18.44 3.03
CA GLU A 130 2.00 -19.24 2.92
C GLU A 130 3.05 -18.85 3.94
N LYS A 131 3.95 -19.79 4.26
CA LYS A 131 5.08 -19.48 5.13
C LYS A 131 6.00 -18.49 4.45
N TRP A 132 6.29 -17.38 5.14
CA TRP A 132 7.37 -16.48 4.71
C TRP A 132 8.71 -17.20 4.84
N ASN A 133 9.40 -17.36 3.74
CA ASN A 133 10.67 -18.09 3.68
C ASN A 133 11.69 -17.35 2.79
N ILE A 134 11.51 -16.06 2.62
CA ILE A 134 12.51 -15.19 2.03
C ILE A 134 13.60 -14.98 3.09
N PRO A 135 14.87 -15.05 2.72
CA PRO A 135 15.98 -14.79 3.63
C PRO A 135 15.84 -13.46 4.39
N GLY A 136 16.44 -13.37 5.56
CA GLY A 136 16.40 -12.15 6.38
C GLY A 136 17.35 -11.06 5.93
N SER A 137 18.32 -11.37 5.07
CA SER A 137 19.34 -10.47 4.54
C SER A 137 19.42 -10.59 3.03
N PHE A 138 19.71 -9.49 2.36
CA PHE A 138 19.79 -9.44 0.89
C PHE A 138 20.93 -10.30 0.35
N ALA A 139 22.09 -10.29 1.02
CA ALA A 139 23.24 -11.09 0.62
C ALA A 139 22.99 -12.60 0.71
N GLU A 140 22.11 -13.06 1.60
CA GLU A 140 21.74 -14.47 1.72
C GLU A 140 21.00 -15.04 0.50
N GLN A 141 20.52 -14.18 -0.41
CA GLN A 141 19.92 -14.64 -1.67
C GLN A 141 20.92 -15.18 -2.68
N PHE A 142 22.20 -14.85 -2.50
CA PHE A 142 23.27 -15.20 -3.42
C PHE A 142 24.06 -16.38 -2.88
N ASN A 143 24.10 -17.46 -3.64
CA ASN A 143 24.90 -18.64 -3.30
C ASN A 143 26.34 -18.46 -3.82
N VAL A 144 27.12 -17.64 -3.11
CA VAL A 144 28.51 -17.31 -3.43
C VAL A 144 29.39 -17.50 -2.20
N SER A 145 30.73 -17.55 -2.39
CA SER A 145 31.67 -17.65 -1.28
C SER A 145 31.67 -16.38 -0.41
N ASP A 146 32.21 -16.51 0.81
CA ASP A 146 32.19 -15.39 1.76
C ASP A 146 33.06 -14.22 1.28
N GLU A 147 34.14 -14.50 0.55
CA GLU A 147 35.01 -13.47 -0.07
C GLU A 147 34.24 -12.62 -1.10
N ILE A 148 33.29 -13.24 -1.82
CA ILE A 148 32.44 -12.51 -2.77
C ILE A 148 31.33 -11.73 -2.03
N LYS A 149 30.83 -12.27 -0.92
CA LYS A 149 29.79 -11.58 -0.12
C LYS A 149 30.23 -10.22 0.41
N GLU A 150 31.53 -10.03 0.69
CA GLU A 150 32.08 -8.75 1.14
C GLU A 150 31.85 -7.60 0.12
N PHE A 151 31.63 -7.93 -1.15
CA PHE A 151 31.37 -6.96 -2.21
C PHE A 151 29.87 -6.79 -2.53
N LEU A 152 29.01 -7.59 -1.90
CA LEU A 152 27.58 -7.50 -2.11
C LEU A 152 26.98 -6.41 -1.23
N LEU A 153 26.01 -5.69 -1.77
CA LEU A 153 25.11 -4.91 -0.95
C LEU A 153 24.40 -5.86 0.02
N ASP A 154 24.48 -5.58 1.30
CA ASP A 154 23.70 -6.32 2.29
C ASP A 154 22.92 -5.36 3.19
N TYR A 155 21.65 -5.73 3.43
CA TYR A 155 20.79 -5.08 4.39
C TYR A 155 19.71 -6.06 4.85
N ARG A 156 19.06 -5.75 5.95
CA ARG A 156 18.00 -6.54 6.57
C ARG A 156 16.72 -5.75 6.69
N TYR A 157 15.61 -6.46 6.85
CA TYR A 157 14.32 -5.87 7.19
C TYR A 157 13.73 -6.53 8.43
N VAL A 158 12.84 -5.83 9.11
CA VAL A 158 12.04 -6.41 10.18
C VAL A 158 10.80 -7.04 9.55
N LEU A 159 10.54 -8.31 9.87
CA LEU A 159 9.35 -9.01 9.42
C LEU A 159 8.31 -9.05 10.54
N PHE A 160 7.15 -8.47 10.31
CA PHE A 160 5.95 -8.72 11.09
C PHE A 160 5.06 -9.71 10.36
N ASP A 161 5.11 -10.97 10.78
CA ASP A 161 4.31 -12.06 10.21
C ASP A 161 3.06 -12.29 11.08
N THR A 162 1.88 -12.07 10.51
CA THR A 162 0.62 -12.23 11.26
C THR A 162 0.23 -13.68 11.50
N ARG A 163 0.84 -14.64 10.81
CA ARG A 163 0.44 -16.07 10.91
C ARG A 163 0.61 -16.66 12.30
N PRO A 164 1.79 -16.52 12.97
CA PRO A 164 1.96 -17.00 14.34
C PRO A 164 1.25 -16.12 15.36
N TRP A 165 0.79 -14.95 14.94
CA TRP A 165 0.17 -13.98 15.85
C TRP A 165 -1.21 -14.45 16.31
N ASP A 166 -1.44 -14.47 17.62
CA ASP A 166 -2.64 -15.01 18.25
C ASP A 166 -3.44 -13.90 18.94
N PHE A 167 -4.58 -13.53 18.34
CA PHE A 167 -5.47 -12.52 18.87
C PHE A 167 -5.83 -12.71 20.35
N LYS A 168 -6.10 -13.96 20.76
CA LYS A 168 -6.51 -14.28 22.15
C LYS A 168 -5.39 -14.02 23.15
N LYS A 169 -4.14 -14.15 22.73
CA LYS A 169 -2.97 -13.83 23.55
C LYS A 169 -2.68 -12.34 23.55
N GLU A 170 -2.77 -11.73 22.37
CA GLU A 170 -2.43 -10.33 22.17
C GLU A 170 -3.43 -9.37 22.86
N LYS A 171 -4.72 -9.73 22.97
CA LYS A 171 -5.72 -8.91 23.65
C LYS A 171 -5.41 -8.64 25.13
N ASN A 172 -4.54 -9.44 25.72
CA ASN A 172 -4.11 -9.31 27.12
C ASN A 172 -2.78 -8.57 27.29
N LYS A 173 -2.13 -8.19 26.17
CA LYS A 173 -0.89 -7.40 26.16
C LYS A 173 -1.17 -5.90 25.97
N ASP A 174 -0.12 -5.09 25.91
CA ASP A 174 -0.25 -3.65 25.72
C ASP A 174 -0.95 -3.27 24.41
N VAL A 175 -0.73 -4.03 23.33
CA VAL A 175 -1.44 -3.85 22.06
C VAL A 175 -2.96 -4.00 22.22
N GLY A 176 -3.42 -4.81 23.16
CA GLY A 176 -4.85 -4.99 23.47
C GLY A 176 -5.52 -3.76 24.09
N LYS A 177 -4.76 -2.79 24.56
CA LYS A 177 -5.28 -1.49 25.02
C LYS A 177 -5.76 -0.63 23.83
N ASN A 178 -5.15 -0.80 22.65
CA ASN A 178 -5.62 -0.18 21.41
C ASN A 178 -6.59 -1.12 20.70
N VAL A 179 -7.86 -1.05 21.10
CA VAL A 179 -8.93 -1.93 20.59
C VAL A 179 -9.06 -1.82 19.07
N PHE A 180 -8.91 -0.62 18.51
CA PHE A 180 -9.02 -0.41 17.07
C PHE A 180 -7.90 -1.12 16.31
N LEU A 181 -6.64 -0.88 16.67
CA LEU A 181 -5.49 -1.51 16.01
C LEU A 181 -5.54 -3.03 16.12
N LEU A 182 -5.77 -3.54 17.33
CA LEU A 182 -5.84 -4.98 17.55
C LEU A 182 -6.92 -5.64 16.69
N SER A 183 -8.08 -4.99 16.58
CA SER A 183 -9.17 -5.46 15.74
C SER A 183 -8.80 -5.43 14.24
N ALA A 184 -8.14 -4.35 13.78
CA ALA A 184 -7.69 -4.24 12.41
C ALA A 184 -6.69 -5.35 12.04
N LEU A 185 -5.69 -5.61 12.88
CA LEU A 185 -4.71 -6.69 12.68
C LEU A 185 -5.39 -8.08 12.65
N ALA A 186 -6.34 -8.30 13.57
CA ALA A 186 -7.09 -9.55 13.64
C ALA A 186 -7.94 -9.75 12.38
N LEU A 187 -8.64 -8.72 11.92
CA LEU A 187 -9.48 -8.79 10.71
C LEU A 187 -8.65 -9.01 9.45
N MET A 188 -7.52 -8.32 9.27
CA MET A 188 -6.62 -8.56 8.14
C MET A 188 -6.16 -10.01 8.09
N LYS A 189 -5.74 -10.57 9.23
CA LYS A 189 -5.37 -11.98 9.33
C LYS A 189 -6.53 -12.91 9.03
N SER A 190 -7.71 -12.68 9.62
CA SER A 190 -8.89 -13.55 9.50
C SER A 190 -9.40 -13.58 8.07
N ILE A 191 -9.44 -12.43 7.40
CA ILE A 191 -9.86 -12.31 6.00
C ILE A 191 -8.88 -13.05 5.09
N ALA A 192 -7.58 -12.86 5.28
CA ALA A 192 -6.56 -13.57 4.49
C ALA A 192 -6.65 -15.10 4.64
N ASN A 193 -7.11 -15.60 5.79
CA ASN A 193 -7.19 -17.04 6.08
C ASN A 193 -8.61 -17.65 5.95
N ASP A 194 -9.61 -16.88 5.52
CA ASP A 194 -11.03 -17.28 5.48
C ASP A 194 -11.60 -17.73 6.83
N ASP A 195 -11.10 -17.12 7.93
CA ASP A 195 -11.42 -17.51 9.30
C ASP A 195 -12.56 -16.62 9.87
N LEU A 196 -13.81 -17.03 9.61
CA LEU A 196 -15.00 -16.34 10.10
C LEU A 196 -15.14 -16.39 11.63
N ASP A 197 -14.69 -17.46 12.26
CA ASP A 197 -14.77 -17.59 13.73
C ASP A 197 -13.91 -16.54 14.43
N SER A 198 -12.76 -16.23 13.89
CA SER A 198 -11.90 -15.14 14.38
C SER A 198 -12.55 -13.77 14.20
N ILE A 199 -13.35 -13.55 13.17
CA ILE A 199 -14.12 -12.30 13.01
C ILE A 199 -15.16 -12.18 14.15
N VAL A 200 -15.85 -13.26 14.49
CA VAL A 200 -16.80 -13.28 15.62
C VAL A 200 -16.09 -12.95 16.93
N GLU A 201 -14.88 -13.46 17.14
CA GLU A 201 -14.09 -13.16 18.35
C GLU A 201 -13.70 -11.67 18.45
N VAL A 202 -13.44 -11.01 17.31
CA VAL A 202 -13.21 -9.55 17.27
C VAL A 202 -14.45 -8.79 17.73
N PHE A 203 -15.65 -9.18 17.28
CA PHE A 203 -16.90 -8.54 17.70
C PHE A 203 -17.20 -8.75 19.17
N LYS A 204 -16.94 -9.96 19.71
CA LYS A 204 -17.04 -10.22 21.16
C LYS A 204 -16.10 -9.31 21.95
N PHE A 205 -14.87 -9.13 21.45
CA PHE A 205 -13.91 -8.25 22.07
C PHE A 205 -14.36 -6.78 22.07
N TRP A 206 -15.02 -6.30 21.01
CA TRP A 206 -15.61 -4.96 21.03
C TRP A 206 -16.65 -4.82 22.15
N HIS A 207 -17.50 -5.82 22.31
CA HIS A 207 -18.48 -5.83 23.37
C HIS A 207 -17.81 -5.85 24.75
N GLU A 208 -16.80 -6.72 24.96
CA GLU A 208 -16.04 -6.80 26.23
C GLU A 208 -15.37 -5.47 26.59
N LYS A 209 -14.90 -4.71 25.60
CA LYS A 209 -14.20 -3.43 25.79
C LYS A 209 -15.11 -2.20 25.72
N GLY A 210 -16.41 -2.37 25.54
CA GLY A 210 -17.33 -1.25 25.35
C GLY A 210 -17.01 -0.41 24.10
N PHE A 211 -16.52 -1.03 23.02
CA PHE A 211 -16.18 -0.36 21.78
C PHE A 211 -17.46 -0.05 21.00
N THR A 212 -17.95 1.18 21.10
CA THR A 212 -19.23 1.62 20.53
C THR A 212 -19.10 2.71 19.48
N ASN A 213 -17.89 3.05 19.04
CA ASN A 213 -17.67 4.09 18.03
C ASN A 213 -18.23 3.63 16.67
N LYS A 214 -19.40 4.18 16.28
CA LYS A 214 -20.14 3.81 15.07
C LYS A 214 -19.31 3.94 13.77
N GLU A 215 -18.52 5.00 13.63
CA GLU A 215 -17.69 5.22 12.44
C GLU A 215 -16.62 4.16 12.29
N LYS A 216 -15.95 3.82 13.39
CA LYS A 216 -14.90 2.77 13.41
C LYS A 216 -15.50 1.38 13.17
N ILE A 217 -16.65 1.08 13.76
CA ILE A 217 -17.38 -0.17 13.50
C ILE A 217 -17.77 -0.25 12.02
N LEU A 218 -18.34 0.83 11.47
CA LEU A 218 -18.71 0.91 10.06
C LEU A 218 -17.51 0.72 9.13
N PHE A 219 -16.37 1.30 9.47
CA PHE A 219 -15.11 1.10 8.74
C PHE A 219 -14.71 -0.38 8.68
N PHE A 220 -14.80 -1.10 9.79
CA PHE A 220 -14.51 -2.54 9.83
C PHE A 220 -15.54 -3.37 9.06
N LEU A 221 -16.84 -3.04 9.19
CA LEU A 221 -17.89 -3.73 8.45
C LEU A 221 -17.78 -3.53 6.94
N THR A 222 -17.38 -2.33 6.51
CA THR A 222 -17.10 -2.03 5.11
C THR A 222 -15.97 -2.96 4.60
N TYR A 223 -14.84 -3.02 5.32
CA TYR A 223 -13.73 -3.87 4.95
C TYR A 223 -14.12 -5.36 4.85
N ILE A 224 -14.89 -5.86 5.81
CA ILE A 224 -15.36 -7.26 5.80
C ILE A 224 -16.28 -7.51 4.59
N SER A 225 -17.23 -6.62 4.31
CA SER A 225 -18.19 -6.79 3.22
C SER A 225 -17.59 -6.63 1.82
N GLU A 226 -16.55 -5.81 1.68
CA GLU A 226 -15.84 -5.64 0.41
C GLU A 226 -14.85 -6.79 0.10
N THR A 227 -14.31 -7.43 1.15
CA THR A 227 -13.32 -8.50 0.99
C THR A 227 -13.92 -9.90 1.02
N LYS A 228 -15.14 -10.04 1.53
CA LYS A 228 -15.87 -11.31 1.64
C LYS A 228 -17.24 -11.16 1.02
N ASP A 229 -17.65 -12.17 0.28
CA ASP A 229 -19.04 -12.31 -0.19
C ASP A 229 -19.95 -12.72 0.99
N ILE A 230 -20.03 -11.81 1.98
CA ILE A 230 -20.87 -11.99 3.17
C ILE A 230 -22.16 -11.24 2.94
N GLU A 231 -23.28 -11.98 2.92
CA GLU A 231 -24.59 -11.33 2.83
C GLU A 231 -24.83 -10.38 4.00
N SER A 232 -25.50 -9.27 3.75
CA SER A 232 -25.87 -8.26 4.77
C SER A 232 -26.57 -8.87 5.98
N LYS A 233 -27.32 -9.97 5.78
CA LYS A 233 -28.00 -10.74 6.83
C LYS A 233 -27.02 -11.45 7.76
N GLU A 234 -25.91 -11.95 7.24
CA GLU A 234 -24.89 -12.61 8.06
C GLU A 234 -24.15 -11.60 8.93
N VAL A 235 -23.82 -10.43 8.38
CA VAL A 235 -23.24 -9.31 9.16
C VAL A 235 -24.21 -8.87 10.25
N GLN A 236 -25.51 -8.71 9.93
CA GLN A 236 -26.52 -8.38 10.92
C GLN A 236 -26.63 -9.46 12.02
N TYR A 237 -26.65 -10.74 11.64
CA TYR A 237 -26.64 -11.85 12.58
C TYR A 237 -25.41 -11.83 13.52
N LEU A 238 -24.21 -11.53 12.98
CA LEU A 238 -23.00 -11.41 13.78
C LEU A 238 -23.09 -10.25 14.77
N LEU A 239 -23.59 -9.10 14.37
CA LEU A 239 -23.80 -7.93 15.24
C LEU A 239 -24.80 -8.20 16.35
N GLU A 240 -25.93 -8.84 16.04
CA GLU A 240 -26.97 -9.22 17.01
C GLU A 240 -26.43 -10.25 18.00
N LYS A 241 -25.69 -11.26 17.53
CA LYS A 241 -25.10 -12.30 18.38
C LYS A 241 -24.13 -11.77 19.43
N VAL A 242 -23.43 -10.68 19.13
CA VAL A 242 -22.49 -10.02 20.05
C VAL A 242 -23.11 -8.83 20.79
N ARG A 243 -24.42 -8.64 20.69
CA ARG A 243 -25.18 -7.55 21.33
C ARG A 243 -24.69 -6.13 20.96
N ILE A 244 -24.22 -5.94 19.75
CA ILE A 244 -23.96 -4.62 19.19
C ILE A 244 -25.26 -4.15 18.55
N GLU A 245 -25.79 -3.02 18.99
CA GLU A 245 -26.98 -2.42 18.37
C GLU A 245 -26.67 -2.01 16.93
N GLY A 246 -27.07 -2.86 15.96
CA GLY A 246 -26.76 -2.70 14.54
C GLY A 246 -27.85 -2.04 13.72
N GLY A 247 -29.00 -1.71 14.31
CA GLY A 247 -30.18 -1.24 13.57
C GLY A 247 -29.93 -0.05 12.63
N ASP A 248 -29.09 0.90 13.05
CA ASP A 248 -28.73 2.08 12.26
C ASP A 248 -27.46 1.88 11.40
N LEU A 249 -26.70 0.80 11.64
CA LEU A 249 -25.40 0.57 10.96
C LEU A 249 -25.61 -0.01 9.56
N MET A 250 -26.55 -0.92 9.37
CA MET A 250 -26.76 -1.59 8.08
C MET A 250 -27.27 -0.66 6.97
N PRO A 251 -28.27 0.20 7.19
CA PRO A 251 -28.66 1.19 6.19
C PRO A 251 -27.50 2.14 5.85
N THR A 252 -26.73 2.55 6.86
CA THR A 252 -25.57 3.44 6.67
C THR A 252 -24.44 2.75 5.89
N LEU A 253 -24.17 1.46 6.17
CA LEU A 253 -23.20 0.66 5.41
C LEU A 253 -23.64 0.55 3.94
N ALA A 254 -24.90 0.17 3.69
CA ALA A 254 -25.42 0.06 2.34
C ALA A 254 -25.39 1.40 1.56
N GLN A 255 -25.62 2.52 2.24
CA GLN A 255 -25.52 3.83 1.63
C GLN A 255 -24.06 4.18 1.31
N ARG A 256 -23.15 3.92 2.23
CA ARG A 256 -21.72 4.17 2.06
C ARG A 256 -21.14 3.37 0.90
N LEU A 257 -21.43 2.06 0.82
CA LEU A 257 -20.99 1.21 -0.30
C LEU A 257 -21.50 1.70 -1.65
N ARG A 258 -22.77 2.18 -1.72
CA ARG A 258 -23.31 2.79 -2.96
C ARG A 258 -22.60 4.08 -3.34
N ASP A 259 -22.28 4.93 -2.37
CA ASP A 259 -21.64 6.23 -2.61
C ASP A 259 -20.16 6.02 -2.99
N GLU A 260 -19.46 5.08 -2.37
CA GLU A 260 -18.09 4.68 -2.73
C GLU A 260 -18.05 4.10 -4.15
N GLY A 261 -18.91 3.12 -4.49
CA GLY A 261 -19.00 2.56 -5.85
C GLY A 261 -19.32 3.60 -6.93
N ARG A 262 -20.18 4.60 -6.61
CA ARG A 262 -20.46 5.71 -7.53
C ARG A 262 -19.25 6.61 -7.73
N GLN A 263 -18.51 6.88 -6.67
CA GLN A 263 -17.30 7.71 -6.73
C GLN A 263 -16.16 7.02 -7.47
N GLU A 264 -15.99 5.72 -7.23
CA GLU A 264 -14.99 4.89 -7.94
C GLU A 264 -15.29 4.82 -9.43
N GLY A 265 -16.52 4.47 -9.81
CA GLY A 265 -16.95 4.44 -11.21
C GLY A 265 -16.80 5.79 -11.92
N ARG A 266 -17.04 6.92 -11.21
CA ARG A 266 -16.78 8.25 -11.76
C ARG A 266 -15.28 8.50 -11.99
N THR A 267 -14.44 8.08 -11.04
CA THR A 267 -12.97 8.26 -11.12
C THR A 267 -12.38 7.40 -12.23
N GLU A 268 -12.84 6.16 -12.38
CA GLU A 268 -12.43 5.28 -13.47
C GLU A 268 -12.88 5.81 -14.83
N GLY A 269 -14.12 6.23 -14.95
CA GLY A 269 -14.63 6.83 -16.19
C GLY A 269 -13.86 8.09 -16.62
N ILE A 270 -13.46 8.94 -15.66
CA ILE A 270 -12.60 10.10 -15.95
C ILE A 270 -11.21 9.65 -16.44
N LYS A 271 -10.58 8.65 -15.79
CA LYS A 271 -9.27 8.12 -16.19
C LYS A 271 -9.30 7.50 -17.59
N GLU A 272 -10.33 6.72 -17.87
CA GLU A 272 -10.53 6.13 -19.19
C GLU A 272 -10.75 7.19 -20.25
N GLY A 273 -11.64 8.16 -20.00
CA GLY A 273 -11.88 9.27 -20.92
C GLY A 273 -10.63 10.11 -21.20
N ILE A 274 -9.79 10.38 -20.18
CA ILE A 274 -8.50 11.07 -20.38
C ILE A 274 -7.56 10.22 -21.23
N LYS A 275 -7.47 8.92 -20.96
CA LYS A 275 -6.60 7.98 -21.70
C LYS A 275 -7.02 7.88 -23.18
N GLU A 276 -8.32 7.77 -23.44
CA GLU A 276 -8.85 7.76 -24.81
C GLU A 276 -8.63 9.10 -25.52
N GLY A 277 -8.95 10.22 -24.86
CA GLY A 277 -8.73 11.56 -25.42
C GLY A 277 -7.28 11.85 -25.74
N ILE A 278 -6.32 11.43 -24.90
CA ILE A 278 -4.89 11.52 -25.20
C ILE A 278 -4.51 10.68 -26.43
N LYS A 279 -5.01 9.44 -26.51
CA LYS A 279 -4.75 8.54 -27.63
C LYS A 279 -5.30 9.09 -28.95
N GLU A 280 -6.51 9.60 -28.95
CA GLU A 280 -7.14 10.25 -30.09
C GLU A 280 -6.37 11.51 -30.49
N GLY A 281 -6.07 12.39 -29.54
CA GLY A 281 -5.31 13.62 -29.78
C GLY A 281 -3.92 13.37 -30.38
N ILE A 282 -3.18 12.36 -29.90
CA ILE A 282 -1.89 11.94 -30.48
C ILE A 282 -2.10 11.45 -31.91
N THR A 283 -3.12 10.63 -32.16
CA THR A 283 -3.39 10.08 -33.49
C THR A 283 -3.75 11.19 -34.50
N GLU A 284 -4.61 12.12 -34.10
CA GLU A 284 -4.98 13.27 -34.90
C GLU A 284 -3.79 14.22 -35.14
N GLY A 285 -2.99 14.48 -34.08
CA GLY A 285 -1.79 15.29 -34.17
C GLY A 285 -0.76 14.72 -35.18
N ILE A 286 -0.47 13.42 -35.11
CA ILE A 286 0.42 12.74 -36.08
C ILE A 286 -0.14 12.83 -37.48
N LYS A 287 -1.45 12.65 -37.67
CA LYS A 287 -2.09 12.74 -38.96
C LYS A 287 -2.02 14.17 -39.52
N GLY A 288 -2.26 15.16 -38.67
CA GLY A 288 -2.14 16.59 -39.03
C GLY A 288 -0.73 16.97 -39.48
N GLU A 289 0.30 16.54 -38.72
CA GLU A 289 1.70 16.77 -39.06
C GLU A 289 2.11 16.11 -40.38
N LYS A 290 1.65 14.89 -40.63
CA LYS A 290 1.87 14.19 -41.89
C LYS A 290 1.25 14.92 -43.08
N LEU A 291 0.02 15.43 -42.92
CA LEU A 291 -0.66 16.20 -43.95
C LEU A 291 0.05 17.54 -44.23
N GLU A 292 0.50 18.22 -43.18
CA GLU A 292 1.27 19.46 -43.35
C GLU A 292 2.61 19.21 -44.06
N THR A 293 3.31 18.15 -43.69
CA THR A 293 4.54 17.72 -44.34
C THR A 293 4.28 17.39 -45.83
N ALA A 294 3.23 16.65 -46.12
CA ALA A 294 2.85 16.32 -47.49
C ALA A 294 2.56 17.57 -48.33
N ARG A 295 1.87 18.57 -47.75
CA ARG A 295 1.60 19.87 -48.45
C ARG A 295 2.86 20.64 -48.73
N ARG A 296 3.83 20.70 -47.81
CA ARG A 296 5.14 21.33 -48.05
C ARG A 296 5.90 20.61 -49.15
N MET A 297 5.94 19.28 -49.15
CA MET A 297 6.62 18.51 -50.18
C MET A 297 5.97 18.70 -51.55
N LEU A 298 4.62 18.81 -51.64
CA LEU A 298 3.92 19.13 -52.87
C LEU A 298 4.28 20.53 -53.38
N HIS A 299 4.36 21.51 -52.50
CA HIS A 299 4.75 22.88 -52.84
C HIS A 299 6.19 22.96 -53.38
N ASP A 300 7.07 22.07 -52.91
CA ASP A 300 8.48 21.98 -53.31
C ASP A 300 8.68 21.01 -54.52
N ASP A 301 7.60 20.70 -55.26
CA ASP A 301 7.58 19.88 -56.46
C ASP A 301 8.13 18.45 -56.31
N PHE A 302 8.01 17.85 -55.10
CA PHE A 302 8.38 16.44 -54.87
C PHE A 302 7.41 15.50 -55.62
N PRO A 303 7.92 14.41 -56.22
CA PRO A 303 7.07 13.39 -56.84
C PRO A 303 6.10 12.77 -55.84
N ILE A 304 4.82 12.58 -56.22
CA ILE A 304 3.76 12.09 -55.31
C ILE A 304 4.09 10.75 -54.70
N GLU A 305 4.80 9.87 -55.43
CA GLU A 305 5.28 8.58 -54.92
C GLU A 305 6.27 8.73 -53.76
N SER A 306 7.12 9.75 -53.80
CA SER A 306 8.03 10.08 -52.69
C SER A 306 7.27 10.59 -51.48
N ILE A 307 6.25 11.43 -51.68
CA ILE A 307 5.42 11.96 -50.60
C ILE A 307 4.68 10.81 -49.89
N ILE A 308 4.09 9.87 -50.62
CA ILE A 308 3.46 8.68 -50.11
C ILE A 308 4.45 7.85 -49.27
N LYS A 309 5.66 7.63 -49.81
CA LYS A 309 6.70 6.85 -49.15
C LYS A 309 7.14 7.44 -47.77
N TYR A 310 7.29 8.76 -47.71
CA TYR A 310 7.80 9.43 -46.49
C TYR A 310 6.73 9.74 -45.47
N THR A 311 5.49 10.06 -45.90
CA THR A 311 4.40 10.40 -44.96
C THR A 311 3.52 9.21 -44.59
N GLY A 312 3.51 8.16 -45.44
CA GLY A 312 2.61 7.01 -45.32
C GLY A 312 1.14 7.36 -45.56
N LEU A 313 0.86 8.53 -46.15
CA LEU A 313 -0.48 8.95 -46.56
C LEU A 313 -0.81 8.35 -47.92
N THR A 314 -2.08 8.16 -48.21
CA THR A 314 -2.58 7.76 -49.50
C THR A 314 -2.61 8.96 -50.44
N GLU A 315 -2.53 8.71 -51.76
CA GLU A 315 -2.64 9.78 -52.79
C GLU A 315 -3.93 10.61 -52.60
N LYS A 316 -5.02 9.96 -52.22
CA LYS A 316 -6.31 10.62 -52.00
C LYS A 316 -6.23 11.59 -50.81
N GLU A 317 -5.53 11.21 -49.74
CA GLU A 317 -5.35 12.05 -48.51
C GLU A 317 -4.39 13.23 -48.81
N ILE A 318 -3.43 13.06 -49.71
CA ILE A 318 -2.49 14.11 -50.10
C ILE A 318 -3.17 15.16 -50.96
N LYS A 319 -4.11 14.74 -51.81
CA LYS A 319 -4.83 15.63 -52.76
C LYS A 319 -6.10 16.26 -52.19
N ALA A 320 -6.53 15.83 -50.98
CA ALA A 320 -7.68 16.37 -50.28
C ALA A 320 -7.31 17.65 -49.53
#